data_3368df63f43a6b979e944a2a7fa0a622
#
_entry.id   3368df63f43a6b979e944a2a7fa0a622
#
_cell.length_a   1.000
_cell.length_b   1.000
_cell.length_c   1.000
_cell.angle_alpha   90.00
_cell.angle_beta   90.00
_cell.angle_gamma   90.00
#
_symmetry.space_group_name_H-M   'P 1'
#
loop_
_entity.id
_entity.type
_entity.pdbx_description
1 polymer ?
#
loop_
_entity_poly.entity_id
_entity_poly.type
_entity_poly.pdbx_seq_one_letter_code
_entity_poly.pdbx_strand_id
1 'polypeptide(L)'
;MKAQEKIYSLNRGVESLSKEEHGLFFDAVQRLGLSNEVKLAAVALYLDFKSRPIGEYNADHKNLDIFLIASVSLAAKAMGDLRTDHEFESKMFVRKERLVDAEERIIRSFGVQESIIPVPDLVLQLTKRHIESMAEGFAERELVSNNEKMELVQRSYDYLDAALEEGLNPKMSYRGRAAGVVLKAVEDLGLQISENDIARAAGFDKRSMEINKAVIEDLLKDSKN
;
A
#
# COMPACT_ATOMS: atom_id res chain seq x y z
N MET A 1 4.32 -9.37 -19.74
CA MET A 1 5.30 -8.43 -20.32
C MET A 1 5.31 -7.07 -19.62
N LYS A 2 4.17 -6.34 -19.53
CA LYS A 2 4.13 -4.99 -18.89
C LYS A 2 4.56 -4.91 -17.42
N ALA A 3 4.34 -5.95 -16.61
CA ALA A 3 4.70 -5.95 -15.18
C ALA A 3 6.21 -6.08 -14.94
N GLN A 4 6.90 -6.90 -15.73
CA GLN A 4 8.36 -7.03 -15.65
C GLN A 4 9.07 -5.76 -16.12
N GLU A 5 8.56 -5.10 -17.17
CA GLU A 5 9.09 -3.82 -17.64
C GLU A 5 8.95 -2.71 -16.58
N LYS A 6 7.88 -2.72 -15.81
CA LYS A 6 7.65 -1.73 -14.75
C LYS A 6 8.53 -1.96 -13.51
N ILE A 7 8.81 -3.22 -13.14
CA ILE A 7 9.79 -3.56 -12.10
C ILE A 7 11.21 -3.15 -12.54
N TYR A 8 11.56 -3.33 -13.82
CA TYR A 8 12.81 -2.84 -14.39
C TYR A 8 12.90 -1.30 -14.39
N SER A 9 11.79 -0.60 -14.62
CA SER A 9 11.76 0.87 -14.53
C SER A 9 11.90 1.39 -13.09
N LEU A 10 11.38 0.67 -12.10
CA LEU A 10 11.57 0.98 -10.68
C LEU A 10 13.02 0.76 -10.23
N ASN A 11 13.69 -0.30 -10.73
CA ASN A 11 15.12 -0.51 -10.48
C ASN A 11 15.98 0.60 -11.11
N ARG A 12 15.65 1.07 -12.33
CA ARG A 12 16.29 2.26 -12.92
C ARG A 12 16.05 3.54 -12.14
N GLY A 13 14.91 3.65 -11.45
CA GLY A 13 14.64 4.75 -10.51
C GLY A 13 15.65 4.80 -9.37
N VAL A 14 16.00 3.68 -8.78
CA VAL A 14 17.03 3.61 -7.73
C VAL A 14 18.40 4.07 -8.24
N GLU A 15 18.75 3.76 -9.49
CA GLU A 15 20.00 4.21 -10.13
C GLU A 15 20.05 5.71 -10.41
N SER A 16 18.90 6.41 -10.43
CA SER A 16 18.80 7.85 -10.65
C SER A 16 18.96 8.68 -9.35
N LEU A 17 19.02 8.02 -8.19
CA LEU A 17 19.30 8.68 -6.91
C LEU A 17 20.78 9.05 -6.81
N SER A 18 21.07 10.19 -6.20
CA SER A 18 22.44 10.50 -5.78
C SER A 18 22.90 9.49 -4.72
N LYS A 19 24.21 9.37 -4.57
CA LYS A 19 24.80 8.48 -3.56
C LYS A 19 24.31 8.82 -2.13
N GLU A 20 24.10 10.08 -1.85
CA GLU A 20 23.59 10.59 -0.56
C GLU A 20 22.13 10.20 -0.37
N GLU A 21 21.27 10.45 -1.35
CA GLU A 21 19.84 10.04 -1.34
C GLU A 21 19.70 8.54 -1.16
N HIS A 22 20.50 7.76 -1.87
CA HIS A 22 20.49 6.30 -1.74
C HIS A 22 20.85 5.86 -0.32
N GLY A 23 21.86 6.50 0.28
CA GLY A 23 22.26 6.24 1.67
C GLY A 23 21.16 6.53 2.67
N LEU A 24 20.44 7.65 2.50
CA LEU A 24 19.33 8.06 3.35
C LEU A 24 18.13 7.11 3.23
N PHE A 25 17.76 6.70 2.01
CA PHE A 25 16.71 5.69 1.83
C PHE A 25 17.05 4.36 2.49
N PHE A 26 18.29 3.91 2.32
CA PHE A 26 18.74 2.66 2.92
C PHE A 26 18.71 2.74 4.45
N ASP A 27 19.21 3.83 5.03
CA ASP A 27 19.21 4.06 6.47
C ASP A 27 17.79 4.13 7.04
N ALA A 28 16.88 4.87 6.38
CA ALA A 28 15.48 4.97 6.79
C ALA A 28 14.77 3.60 6.79
N VAL A 29 14.90 2.84 5.71
CA VAL A 29 14.29 1.52 5.58
C VAL A 29 14.85 0.54 6.62
N GLN A 30 16.16 0.57 6.85
CA GLN A 30 16.81 -0.32 7.83
C GLN A 30 16.42 0.03 9.26
N ARG A 31 16.47 1.30 9.66
CA ARG A 31 16.11 1.75 11.02
C ARG A 31 14.64 1.49 11.35
N LEU A 32 13.77 1.67 10.37
CA LEU A 32 12.34 1.43 10.54
C LEU A 32 11.96 -0.04 10.36
N GLY A 33 12.85 -0.90 9.86
CA GLY A 33 12.58 -2.31 9.60
C GLY A 33 11.52 -2.50 8.51
N LEU A 34 11.53 -1.64 7.49
CA LEU A 34 10.56 -1.67 6.38
C LEU A 34 10.94 -2.69 5.31
N SER A 35 9.96 -3.13 4.56
CA SER A 35 10.18 -4.06 3.46
C SER A 35 10.87 -3.39 2.26
N ASN A 36 11.45 -4.21 1.38
CA ASN A 36 12.06 -3.70 0.15
C ASN A 36 11.03 -3.11 -0.82
N GLU A 37 9.79 -3.59 -0.77
CA GLU A 37 8.66 -3.06 -1.54
C GLU A 37 8.34 -1.63 -1.10
N VAL A 38 8.29 -1.36 0.21
CA VAL A 38 8.11 0.01 0.73
C VAL A 38 9.24 0.92 0.26
N LYS A 39 10.49 0.43 0.28
CA LYS A 39 11.64 1.18 -0.25
C LYS A 39 11.44 1.56 -1.72
N LEU A 40 11.08 0.61 -2.56
CA LEU A 40 10.88 0.85 -3.99
C LEU A 40 9.74 1.84 -4.26
N ALA A 41 8.63 1.70 -3.53
CA ALA A 41 7.50 2.63 -3.61
C ALA A 41 7.90 4.05 -3.17
N ALA A 42 8.67 4.17 -2.08
CA ALA A 42 9.16 5.44 -1.58
C ALA A 42 10.11 6.13 -2.58
N VAL A 43 11.02 5.38 -3.19
CA VAL A 43 11.91 5.90 -4.23
C VAL A 43 11.13 6.42 -5.43
N ALA A 44 10.15 5.65 -5.92
CA ALA A 44 9.30 6.06 -7.04
C ALA A 44 8.54 7.36 -6.71
N LEU A 45 7.93 7.43 -5.54
CA LEU A 45 7.20 8.61 -5.06
C LEU A 45 8.11 9.85 -4.96
N TYR A 46 9.30 9.68 -4.38
CA TYR A 46 10.27 10.76 -4.23
C TYR A 46 10.77 11.29 -5.58
N LEU A 47 11.12 10.40 -6.51
CA LEU A 47 11.62 10.80 -7.83
C LEU A 47 10.55 11.50 -8.66
N ASP A 48 9.30 11.02 -8.60
CA ASP A 48 8.19 11.67 -9.29
C ASP A 48 7.93 13.05 -8.67
N PHE A 49 7.90 13.18 -7.35
CA PHE A 49 7.83 14.47 -6.66
C PHE A 49 8.97 15.41 -7.10
N LYS A 50 10.21 14.92 -7.10
CA LYS A 50 11.41 15.68 -7.47
C LYS A 50 11.38 16.15 -8.94
N SER A 51 10.74 15.41 -9.83
CA SER A 51 10.65 15.75 -11.27
C SER A 51 9.60 16.82 -11.59
N ARG A 52 8.70 17.12 -10.65
CA ARG A 52 7.62 18.09 -10.88
C ARG A 52 8.12 19.53 -10.85
N PRO A 53 7.67 20.38 -11.77
CA PRO A 53 8.08 21.80 -11.81
C PRO A 53 7.34 22.61 -10.73
N ILE A 54 7.63 22.32 -9.47
CA ILE A 54 6.97 23.02 -8.36
C ILE A 54 7.91 24.07 -7.82
N GLY A 55 7.48 25.31 -7.83
CA GLY A 55 8.22 26.45 -7.29
C GLY A 55 8.59 26.35 -5.82
N GLU A 56 8.06 25.34 -5.12
CA GLU A 56 8.31 25.08 -3.71
C GLU A 56 9.50 24.13 -3.46
N TYR A 57 10.00 23.42 -4.48
CA TYR A 57 11.19 22.57 -4.36
C TYR A 57 12.50 23.37 -4.41
N ASN A 58 12.44 24.62 -4.82
CA ASN A 58 13.62 25.44 -5.13
C ASN A 58 14.33 26.07 -3.94
N ALA A 59 13.89 25.82 -2.71
CA ALA A 59 14.49 26.47 -1.59
C ALA A 59 15.18 25.49 -0.68
N ASP A 60 16.33 25.26 -0.60
CA ASP A 60 17.17 24.56 0.39
C ASP A 60 17.41 23.06 0.16
N HIS A 61 18.61 22.78 -0.33
CA HIS A 61 19.28 21.48 -0.19
C HIS A 61 19.29 20.93 1.25
N LYS A 62 18.98 21.76 2.24
CA LYS A 62 18.83 21.38 3.64
C LYS A 62 17.53 20.67 3.99
N ASN A 63 16.54 20.65 3.07
CA ASN A 63 15.25 20.02 3.30
C ASN A 63 15.01 18.75 2.47
N LEU A 64 15.97 18.31 1.65
CA LEU A 64 15.89 17.09 0.86
C LEU A 64 15.58 15.87 1.73
N ASP A 65 16.24 15.78 2.88
CA ASP A 65 16.10 14.67 3.82
C ASP A 65 14.66 14.49 4.30
N ILE A 66 13.95 15.60 4.56
CA ILE A 66 12.59 15.53 5.07
C ILE A 66 11.60 14.99 4.01
N PHE A 67 11.72 15.40 2.74
CA PHE A 67 10.85 14.92 1.67
C PHE A 67 11.13 13.44 1.34
N LEU A 68 12.38 13.01 1.46
CA LEU A 68 12.74 11.62 1.32
C LEU A 68 12.13 10.78 2.43
N ILE A 69 12.25 11.21 3.70
CA ILE A 69 11.64 10.54 4.85
C ILE A 69 10.11 10.56 4.75
N ALA A 70 9.51 11.68 4.31
CA ALA A 70 8.08 11.78 4.07
C ALA A 70 7.60 10.81 2.97
N SER A 71 8.41 10.63 1.91
CA SER A 71 8.11 9.64 0.87
C SER A 71 8.14 8.20 1.42
N VAL A 72 9.08 7.90 2.32
CA VAL A 72 9.12 6.59 3.02
C VAL A 72 7.89 6.42 3.92
N SER A 73 7.50 7.45 4.66
CA SER A 73 6.31 7.41 5.52
C SER A 73 5.03 7.22 4.71
N LEU A 74 4.85 7.98 3.63
CA LEU A 74 3.70 7.84 2.75
C LEU A 74 3.64 6.46 2.09
N ALA A 75 4.77 5.95 1.61
CA ALA A 75 4.84 4.61 1.02
C ALA A 75 4.51 3.53 2.06
N ALA A 76 5.04 3.63 3.29
CA ALA A 76 4.72 2.71 4.37
C ALA A 76 3.22 2.73 4.70
N LYS A 77 2.63 3.92 4.88
CA LYS A 77 1.19 4.10 5.12
C LYS A 77 0.34 3.49 4.00
N ALA A 78 0.72 3.72 2.76
CA ALA A 78 0.02 3.19 1.60
C ALA A 78 0.08 1.66 1.48
N MET A 79 1.20 1.09 1.86
CA MET A 79 1.42 -0.35 1.79
C MET A 79 0.95 -1.08 3.07
N GLY A 80 0.32 -0.35 4.00
CA GLY A 80 -0.24 -0.92 5.23
C GLY A 80 0.80 -1.32 6.26
N ASP A 81 2.01 -0.78 6.15
CA ASP A 81 2.96 -0.84 7.26
C ASP A 81 2.53 0.21 8.29
N LEU A 82 2.10 -0.27 9.46
CA LEU A 82 1.48 0.56 10.50
C LEU A 82 2.50 1.31 11.35
N ARG A 83 3.57 1.82 10.74
CA ARG A 83 4.52 2.69 11.46
C ARG A 83 3.84 4.01 11.83
N THR A 84 3.96 4.37 13.10
CA THR A 84 3.41 5.62 13.60
C THR A 84 4.33 6.80 13.28
N ASP A 85 3.79 8.01 13.21
CA ASP A 85 4.60 9.23 13.07
C ASP A 85 5.62 9.35 14.21
N HIS A 86 5.30 8.83 15.41
CA HIS A 86 6.21 8.79 16.55
C HIS A 86 7.41 7.86 16.33
N GLU A 87 7.23 6.73 15.64
CA GLU A 87 8.37 5.87 15.26
C GLU A 87 9.28 6.57 14.25
N PHE A 88 8.72 7.29 13.29
CA PHE A 88 9.50 8.12 12.37
C PHE A 88 10.25 9.21 13.13
N GLU A 89 9.59 9.92 14.05
CA GLU A 89 10.19 10.96 14.86
C GLU A 89 11.37 10.43 15.69
N SER A 90 11.17 9.32 16.39
CA SER A 90 12.17 8.75 17.28
C SER A 90 13.36 8.11 16.56
N LYS A 91 13.10 7.40 15.44
CA LYS A 91 14.13 6.65 14.71
C LYS A 91 14.85 7.48 13.65
N MET A 92 14.16 8.46 13.07
CA MET A 92 14.70 9.31 12.00
C MET A 92 15.08 10.72 12.49
N PHE A 93 14.87 11.03 13.77
CA PHE A 93 15.17 12.33 14.38
C PHE A 93 14.50 13.51 13.66
N VAL A 94 13.30 13.28 13.14
CA VAL A 94 12.48 14.25 12.43
C VAL A 94 11.30 14.63 13.29
N ARG A 95 11.06 15.94 13.51
CA ARG A 95 9.88 16.40 14.23
C ARG A 95 8.61 16.04 13.46
N LYS A 96 7.60 15.53 14.18
CA LYS A 96 6.32 15.09 13.61
C LYS A 96 5.68 16.17 12.74
N GLU A 97 5.66 17.43 13.19
CA GLU A 97 5.03 18.54 12.46
C GLU A 97 5.71 18.77 11.11
N ARG A 98 7.04 18.65 11.06
CA ARG A 98 7.80 18.78 9.81
C ARG A 98 7.55 17.59 8.87
N LEU A 99 7.40 16.39 9.41
CA LEU A 99 7.07 15.20 8.63
C LEU A 99 5.70 15.36 7.98
N VAL A 100 4.69 15.74 8.77
CA VAL A 100 3.32 15.96 8.29
C VAL A 100 3.26 17.07 7.24
N ASP A 101 3.95 18.21 7.44
CA ASP A 101 4.02 19.28 6.45
C ASP A 101 4.65 18.80 5.13
N ALA A 102 5.72 18.02 5.20
CA ALA A 102 6.37 17.45 4.02
C ALA A 102 5.47 16.43 3.30
N GLU A 103 4.77 15.58 4.04
CA GLU A 103 3.78 14.65 3.48
C GLU A 103 2.66 15.41 2.74
N GLU A 104 2.09 16.45 3.35
CA GLU A 104 1.06 17.27 2.73
C GLU A 104 1.56 17.97 1.45
N ARG A 105 2.79 18.46 1.43
CA ARG A 105 3.38 19.08 0.23
C ARG A 105 3.55 18.06 -0.89
N ILE A 106 4.04 16.86 -0.58
CA ILE A 106 4.09 15.78 -1.57
C ILE A 106 2.69 15.51 -2.11
N ILE A 107 1.71 15.31 -1.24
CA ILE A 107 0.31 15.04 -1.60
C ILE A 107 -0.27 16.15 -2.49
N ARG A 108 -0.10 17.41 -2.11
CA ARG A 108 -0.59 18.55 -2.88
C ARG A 108 0.06 18.65 -4.26
N SER A 109 1.31 18.25 -4.38
CA SER A 109 2.04 18.26 -5.65
C SER A 109 1.44 17.33 -6.70
N PHE A 110 0.74 16.28 -6.25
CA PHE A 110 0.05 15.32 -7.12
C PHE A 110 -1.38 15.72 -7.48
N GLY A 111 -1.87 16.87 -6.96
CA GLY A 111 -3.25 17.32 -7.14
C GLY A 111 -4.23 16.69 -6.15
N VAL A 112 -5.30 17.39 -5.80
CA VAL A 112 -6.28 16.94 -4.78
C VAL A 112 -7.09 15.72 -5.25
N GLN A 113 -7.10 15.43 -6.55
CA GLN A 113 -7.86 14.34 -7.16
C GLN A 113 -7.00 13.15 -7.60
N GLU A 114 -5.71 13.35 -7.78
CA GLU A 114 -4.81 12.24 -8.06
C GLU A 114 -4.44 11.57 -6.75
N SER A 115 -4.96 10.39 -6.58
CA SER A 115 -4.67 9.55 -5.42
C SER A 115 -3.17 9.42 -5.22
N ILE A 116 -2.78 9.96 -4.25
CA ILE A 116 -1.61 10.25 -3.43
C ILE A 116 -0.37 9.40 -3.65
N ILE A 117 -0.42 8.32 -4.41
CA ILE A 117 0.75 7.48 -4.65
C ILE A 117 0.76 7.08 -6.10
N PRO A 118 1.80 7.46 -6.87
CA PRO A 118 1.94 6.98 -8.24
C PRO A 118 2.31 5.50 -8.27
N VAL A 119 1.62 4.72 -7.45
CA VAL A 119 1.78 3.27 -7.35
C VAL A 119 0.41 2.56 -7.30
N PRO A 120 -0.68 3.05 -7.94
CA PRO A 120 -1.95 2.32 -7.95
C PRO A 120 -1.74 0.89 -8.46
N ASP A 121 -0.94 0.72 -9.49
CA ASP A 121 -0.63 -0.57 -10.07
C ASP A 121 0.19 -1.46 -9.12
N LEU A 122 1.12 -0.90 -8.35
CA LEU A 122 1.89 -1.68 -7.37
C LEU A 122 1.02 -2.08 -6.20
N VAL A 123 0.22 -1.15 -5.67
CA VAL A 123 -0.74 -1.46 -4.59
C VAL A 123 -1.75 -2.50 -5.04
N LEU A 124 -2.25 -2.41 -6.28
CA LEU A 124 -3.14 -3.40 -6.86
C LEU A 124 -2.47 -4.78 -6.99
N GLN A 125 -1.25 -4.83 -7.52
CA GLN A 125 -0.49 -6.08 -7.64
C GLN A 125 -0.20 -6.70 -6.27
N LEU A 126 0.17 -5.89 -5.28
CA LEU A 126 0.39 -6.37 -3.91
C LEU A 126 -0.91 -6.86 -3.27
N THR A 127 -2.02 -6.18 -3.52
CA THR A 127 -3.34 -6.62 -3.07
C THR A 127 -3.67 -7.99 -3.67
N LYS A 128 -3.52 -8.17 -4.98
CA LYS A 128 -3.78 -9.45 -5.67
C LYS A 128 -2.87 -10.57 -5.15
N ARG A 129 -1.57 -10.32 -5.03
CA ARG A 129 -0.63 -11.29 -4.44
C ARG A 129 -0.98 -11.67 -2.99
N HIS A 130 -1.45 -10.69 -2.21
CA HIS A 130 -1.83 -10.97 -0.83
C HIS A 130 -3.10 -11.83 -0.75
N ILE A 131 -4.08 -11.59 -1.63
CA ILE A 131 -5.26 -12.46 -1.80
C ILE A 131 -4.84 -13.90 -2.14
N GLU A 132 -3.95 -14.07 -3.13
CA GLU A 132 -3.41 -15.38 -3.51
C GLU A 132 -2.71 -16.07 -2.33
N SER A 133 -1.86 -15.34 -1.62
CA SER A 133 -1.12 -15.85 -0.45
C SER A 133 -2.07 -16.28 0.69
N MET A 134 -3.13 -15.51 0.94
CA MET A 134 -4.15 -15.88 1.94
C MET A 134 -4.87 -17.16 1.52
N ALA A 135 -5.31 -17.25 0.27
CA ALA A 135 -6.01 -18.43 -0.25
C ALA A 135 -5.11 -19.68 -0.26
N GLU A 136 -3.82 -19.53 -0.61
CA GLU A 136 -2.84 -20.61 -0.51
C GLU A 136 -2.68 -21.09 0.93
N GLY A 137 -2.50 -20.18 1.88
CA GLY A 137 -2.39 -20.51 3.30
C GLY A 137 -3.67 -21.16 3.87
N PHE A 138 -4.84 -20.93 3.30
CA PHE A 138 -6.08 -21.66 3.65
C PHE A 138 -6.06 -23.07 3.09
N ALA A 139 -5.60 -23.26 1.85
CA ALA A 139 -5.49 -24.59 1.22
C ALA A 139 -4.42 -25.45 1.91
N GLU A 140 -3.26 -24.89 2.26
CA GLU A 140 -2.20 -25.60 3.02
C GLU A 140 -2.67 -26.07 4.39
N ARG A 141 -3.64 -25.38 5.01
CA ARG A 141 -4.26 -25.75 6.28
C ARG A 141 -5.52 -26.60 6.11
N GLU A 142 -5.80 -27.06 4.89
CA GLU A 142 -6.97 -27.87 4.55
C GLU A 142 -8.32 -27.20 4.90
N LEU A 143 -8.35 -25.86 4.98
CA LEU A 143 -9.56 -25.09 5.23
C LEU A 143 -10.40 -24.94 3.97
N VAL A 144 -9.81 -25.07 2.80
CA VAL A 144 -10.45 -25.07 1.49
C VAL A 144 -9.80 -26.09 0.57
N SER A 145 -10.57 -26.65 -0.34
CA SER A 145 -10.06 -27.45 -1.45
C SER A 145 -9.40 -26.57 -2.52
N ASN A 146 -8.66 -27.18 -3.45
CA ASN A 146 -8.04 -26.44 -4.55
C ASN A 146 -9.07 -25.72 -5.45
N ASN A 147 -10.26 -26.30 -5.64
CA ASN A 147 -11.32 -25.68 -6.41
C ASN A 147 -11.89 -24.45 -5.66
N GLU A 148 -12.19 -24.58 -4.37
CA GLU A 148 -12.67 -23.49 -3.54
C GLU A 148 -11.61 -22.38 -3.42
N LYS A 149 -10.32 -22.72 -3.36
CA LYS A 149 -9.23 -21.73 -3.42
C LYS A 149 -9.29 -20.90 -4.69
N MET A 150 -9.42 -21.54 -5.83
CA MET A 150 -9.50 -20.83 -7.12
C MET A 150 -10.74 -19.94 -7.20
N GLU A 151 -11.88 -20.42 -6.72
CA GLU A 151 -13.13 -19.66 -6.70
C GLU A 151 -13.04 -18.47 -5.73
N LEU A 152 -12.43 -18.67 -4.56
CA LEU A 152 -12.17 -17.61 -3.58
C LEU A 152 -11.28 -16.49 -4.16
N VAL A 153 -10.19 -16.84 -4.83
CA VAL A 153 -9.30 -15.87 -5.48
C VAL A 153 -10.06 -15.09 -6.56
N GLN A 154 -10.77 -15.77 -7.45
CA GLN A 154 -11.53 -15.12 -8.52
C GLN A 154 -12.59 -14.18 -7.97
N ARG A 155 -13.40 -14.64 -7.01
CA ARG A 155 -14.45 -13.83 -6.38
C ARG A 155 -13.87 -12.60 -5.66
N SER A 156 -12.72 -12.76 -5.01
CA SER A 156 -12.01 -11.65 -4.36
C SER A 156 -11.51 -10.62 -5.37
N TYR A 157 -11.08 -11.06 -6.56
CA TYR A 157 -10.68 -10.16 -7.65
C TYR A 157 -11.87 -9.39 -8.22
N ASP A 158 -13.00 -10.08 -8.44
CA ASP A 158 -14.23 -9.44 -8.93
C ASP A 158 -14.67 -8.31 -7.98
N TYR A 159 -14.63 -8.55 -6.67
CA TYR A 159 -14.95 -7.52 -5.68
C TYR A 159 -13.92 -6.40 -5.61
N LEU A 160 -12.64 -6.71 -5.75
CA LEU A 160 -11.58 -5.70 -5.77
C LEU A 160 -11.73 -4.78 -6.98
N ASP A 161 -11.94 -5.35 -8.16
CA ASP A 161 -12.06 -4.61 -9.40
C ASP A 161 -13.34 -3.74 -9.38
N ALA A 162 -14.48 -4.26 -8.93
CA ALA A 162 -15.71 -3.49 -8.74
C ALA A 162 -15.55 -2.35 -7.72
N ALA A 163 -14.91 -2.61 -6.57
CA ALA A 163 -14.68 -1.57 -5.57
C ALA A 163 -13.74 -0.47 -6.08
N LEU A 164 -12.78 -0.80 -6.95
CA LEU A 164 -11.88 0.17 -7.57
C LEU A 164 -12.62 1.06 -8.58
N GLU A 165 -13.53 0.50 -9.36
CA GLU A 165 -14.39 1.25 -10.28
C GLU A 165 -15.29 2.26 -9.55
N GLU A 166 -15.80 1.90 -8.38
CA GLU A 166 -16.63 2.76 -7.51
C GLU A 166 -15.80 3.72 -6.63
N GLY A 167 -14.48 3.79 -6.83
CA GLY A 167 -13.63 4.78 -6.16
C GLY A 167 -13.13 4.34 -4.78
N LEU A 168 -12.76 3.08 -4.64
CA LEU A 168 -12.13 2.57 -3.41
C LEU A 168 -11.05 3.51 -2.89
N ASN A 169 -11.16 3.88 -1.61
CA ASN A 169 -10.27 4.84 -0.98
C ASN A 169 -8.79 4.49 -1.21
N PRO A 170 -8.03 5.33 -1.91
CA PRO A 170 -6.62 5.08 -2.20
C PRO A 170 -5.76 4.95 -0.94
N LYS A 171 -6.19 5.49 0.19
CA LYS A 171 -5.49 5.38 1.49
C LYS A 171 -5.66 4.02 2.16
N MET A 172 -6.57 3.18 1.69
CA MET A 172 -6.71 1.82 2.21
C MET A 172 -5.49 1.01 1.80
N SER A 173 -4.82 0.41 2.77
CA SER A 173 -3.64 -0.41 2.54
C SER A 173 -3.95 -1.65 1.68
N TYR A 174 -2.96 -2.18 0.96
CA TYR A 174 -3.14 -3.39 0.16
C TYR A 174 -3.61 -4.59 0.99
N ARG A 175 -3.12 -4.72 2.23
CA ARG A 175 -3.58 -5.76 3.16
C ARG A 175 -5.04 -5.55 3.57
N GLY A 176 -5.42 -4.30 3.85
CA GLY A 176 -6.79 -3.96 4.19
C GLY A 176 -7.76 -4.24 3.05
N ARG A 177 -7.38 -3.91 1.81
CA ARG A 177 -8.14 -4.24 0.60
C ARG A 177 -8.30 -5.75 0.47
N ALA A 178 -7.19 -6.51 0.54
CA ALA A 178 -7.21 -7.97 0.46
C ALA A 178 -8.08 -8.60 1.56
N ALA A 179 -7.91 -8.16 2.81
CA ALA A 179 -8.69 -8.66 3.94
C ALA A 179 -10.19 -8.44 3.74
N GLY A 180 -10.59 -7.23 3.31
CA GLY A 180 -11.99 -6.87 3.10
C GLY A 180 -12.64 -7.69 1.99
N VAL A 181 -12.00 -7.81 0.82
CA VAL A 181 -12.56 -8.57 -0.31
C VAL A 181 -12.56 -10.08 -0.04
N VAL A 182 -11.53 -10.62 0.62
CA VAL A 182 -11.47 -12.05 0.97
C VAL A 182 -12.54 -12.40 2.00
N LEU A 183 -12.74 -11.59 3.04
CA LEU A 183 -13.79 -11.81 4.03
C LEU A 183 -15.16 -11.82 3.36
N LYS A 184 -15.43 -10.86 2.48
CA LYS A 184 -16.67 -10.79 1.71
C LYS A 184 -16.86 -12.00 0.80
N ALA A 185 -15.80 -12.43 0.11
CA ALA A 185 -15.85 -13.60 -0.77
C ALA A 185 -16.09 -14.92 0.00
N VAL A 186 -15.44 -15.07 1.16
CA VAL A 186 -15.64 -16.23 2.06
C VAL A 186 -17.10 -16.36 2.48
N GLU A 187 -17.73 -15.24 2.86
CA GLU A 187 -19.14 -15.24 3.25
C GLU A 187 -20.07 -15.59 2.09
N ASP A 188 -19.86 -14.98 0.93
CA ASP A 188 -20.72 -15.20 -0.25
C ASP A 188 -20.59 -16.60 -0.84
N LEU A 189 -19.42 -17.21 -0.72
CA LEU A 189 -19.18 -18.60 -1.12
C LEU A 189 -19.59 -19.60 -0.04
N GLY A 190 -19.96 -19.15 1.15
CA GLY A 190 -20.33 -20.01 2.28
C GLY A 190 -19.18 -20.88 2.80
N LEU A 191 -17.94 -20.45 2.60
CA LEU A 191 -16.77 -21.19 3.04
C LEU A 191 -16.64 -21.18 4.57
N GLN A 192 -16.24 -22.32 5.14
CA GLN A 192 -16.12 -22.49 6.59
C GLN A 192 -14.74 -22.05 7.09
N ILE A 193 -14.34 -20.80 6.80
CA ILE A 193 -13.10 -20.20 7.28
C ILE A 193 -13.45 -19.22 8.42
N SER A 194 -12.82 -19.40 9.56
CA SER A 194 -13.07 -18.50 10.69
C SER A 194 -12.51 -17.10 10.44
N GLU A 195 -13.19 -16.07 10.94
CA GLU A 195 -12.69 -14.68 10.88
C GLU A 195 -11.28 -14.54 11.51
N ASN A 196 -10.98 -15.34 12.54
CA ASN A 196 -9.65 -15.36 13.14
C ASN A 196 -8.58 -15.90 12.19
N ASP A 197 -8.91 -16.89 11.37
CA ASP A 197 -7.99 -17.42 10.36
C ASP A 197 -7.76 -16.41 9.24
N ILE A 198 -8.82 -15.69 8.82
CA ILE A 198 -8.72 -14.63 7.82
C ILE A 198 -7.90 -13.47 8.37
N ALA A 199 -8.19 -13.00 9.59
CA ALA A 199 -7.46 -11.92 10.24
C ALA A 199 -5.96 -12.24 10.38
N ARG A 200 -5.65 -13.48 10.80
CA ARG A 200 -4.27 -13.96 10.90
C ARG A 200 -3.57 -14.00 9.54
N ALA A 201 -4.22 -14.52 8.51
CA ALA A 201 -3.67 -14.59 7.16
C ALA A 201 -3.46 -13.20 6.55
N ALA A 202 -4.39 -12.29 6.81
CA ALA A 202 -4.30 -10.89 6.35
C ALA A 202 -3.25 -10.06 7.14
N GLY A 203 -2.82 -10.52 8.31
CA GLY A 203 -1.96 -9.75 9.22
C GLY A 203 -2.68 -8.55 9.83
N PHE A 204 -3.99 -8.68 10.06
CA PHE A 204 -4.85 -7.65 10.67
C PHE A 204 -5.50 -8.17 11.96
N ASP A 205 -5.91 -7.24 12.83
CA ASP A 205 -6.87 -7.58 13.87
C ASP A 205 -8.31 -7.67 13.29
N LYS A 206 -9.17 -8.42 13.96
CA LYS A 206 -10.54 -8.70 13.53
C LYS A 206 -11.34 -7.41 13.29
N ARG A 207 -11.22 -6.41 14.18
CA ARG A 207 -11.96 -5.16 14.07
C ARG A 207 -11.57 -4.36 12.82
N SER A 208 -10.27 -4.26 12.55
CA SER A 208 -9.77 -3.59 11.36
C SER A 208 -10.22 -4.28 10.08
N MET A 209 -10.28 -5.60 10.10
CA MET A 209 -10.78 -6.40 8.97
C MET A 209 -12.26 -6.15 8.71
N GLU A 210 -13.11 -6.13 9.74
CA GLU A 210 -14.55 -5.83 9.63
C GLU A 210 -14.79 -4.41 9.09
N ILE A 211 -14.01 -3.43 9.53
CA ILE A 211 -14.09 -2.06 9.00
C ILE A 211 -13.77 -2.04 7.51
N ASN A 212 -12.71 -2.72 7.09
CA ASN A 212 -12.33 -2.79 5.68
C ASN A 212 -13.38 -3.48 4.82
N LYS A 213 -14.01 -4.56 5.34
CA LYS A 213 -15.13 -5.23 4.68
C LYS A 213 -16.32 -4.29 4.50
N ALA A 214 -16.72 -3.59 5.56
CA ALA A 214 -17.85 -2.66 5.52
C ALA A 214 -17.68 -1.58 4.44
N VAL A 215 -16.46 -1.02 4.31
CA VAL A 215 -16.14 -0.05 3.24
C VAL A 215 -16.34 -0.65 1.86
N ILE A 216 -15.90 -1.89 1.64
CA ILE A 216 -16.07 -2.58 0.35
C ILE A 216 -17.54 -2.89 0.09
N GLU A 217 -18.28 -3.37 1.07
CA GLU A 217 -19.71 -3.67 0.93
C GLU A 217 -20.53 -2.42 0.58
N ASP A 218 -20.21 -1.27 1.16
CA ASP A 218 -20.92 -0.03 0.86
C ASP A 218 -20.68 0.40 -0.59
N LEU A 219 -19.45 0.31 -1.08
CA LEU A 219 -19.14 0.56 -2.49
C LEU A 219 -19.87 -0.38 -3.44
N LEU A 220 -19.91 -1.70 -3.11
CA LEU A 220 -20.58 -2.70 -3.93
C LEU A 220 -22.11 -2.59 -3.94
N LYS A 221 -22.73 -1.90 -2.99
CA LYS A 221 -24.17 -1.59 -3.01
C LYS A 221 -24.50 -0.51 -4.02
N ASP A 222 -23.63 0.50 -4.13
CA ASP A 222 -23.84 1.63 -5.03
C ASP A 222 -23.71 1.22 -6.51
N SER A 223 -22.92 0.18 -6.82
CA SER A 223 -22.78 -0.37 -8.18
C SER A 223 -24.01 -1.10 -8.71
N LYS A 224 -25.01 -1.41 -7.86
CA LYS A 224 -26.22 -2.16 -8.25
C LYS A 224 -27.44 -1.27 -8.52
N ASN A 225 -27.32 0.05 -8.35
CA ASN A 225 -28.35 1.05 -8.64
C ASN A 225 -28.02 1.84 -9.88
#